data_032b396f6f81f137d0ed0d0bb56fb663
#
_entry.id   032b396f6f81f137d0ed0d0bb56fb663
#
_cell.length_a   1.000
_cell.length_b   1.000
_cell.length_c   1.000
_cell.angle_alpha   90.00
_cell.angle_beta   90.00
_cell.angle_gamma   90.00
#
_symmetry.space_group_name_H-M   'P 1'
#
loop_
_entity.id
_entity.type
_entity.pdbx_description
1 polymer ?
#
loop_
_entity_poly.entity_id
_entity_poly.type
_entity_poly.pdbx_seq_one_letter_code
_entity_poly.pdbx_strand_id
1 'polypeptide(L)'
;MIITNTKIITWGKPIQILEGKALRIANGKIATIGDASEIQRRYPGEEVLDAGGQYVMPGNICAHTHFYGAFSRGMSIPGPAPANFVEILQSLWWKLDKALDAESIKYSALACLVDAIKYGTTTLFDHHASPNCIDGSLDIIEEAVEAAGMRTSLCYEVTDRDGKERALAGIRENERFIQKVSRGETSPRIRAHFGLHASLTVSADTLERCLQANPNQAGFHVHAAEGKADQDDALQKYGKRVVDRFEQAGVLGPRTILAHGVHTNAHEHDLLAQTHTWLSQVCVCASSSCSCASVCTPCAKMDFCPSTPAG
;
A
#
# COMPACT_ATOMS: atom_id res chain seq x y z
N MET A 1 29.81 -3.60 -3.05
CA MET A 1 29.81 -2.31 -2.29
C MET A 1 29.77 -2.61 -0.80
N ILE A 2 30.56 -1.92 -0.03
CA ILE A 2 30.63 -2.05 1.44
C ILE A 2 30.24 -0.71 2.06
N ILE A 3 29.30 -0.68 3.00
CA ILE A 3 28.93 0.53 3.76
C ILE A 3 29.59 0.44 5.12
N THR A 4 30.39 1.45 5.45
CA THR A 4 31.16 1.55 6.69
C THR A 4 30.77 2.79 7.50
N ASN A 5 31.37 2.93 8.70
CA ASN A 5 31.14 4.09 9.57
C ASN A 5 29.66 4.39 9.75
N THR A 6 28.89 3.36 10.14
CA THR A 6 27.42 3.43 10.26
C THR A 6 26.94 2.75 11.53
N LYS A 7 25.76 3.13 11.98
CA LYS A 7 24.96 2.42 12.98
C LYS A 7 23.86 1.67 12.27
N ILE A 8 23.92 0.34 12.26
CA ILE A 8 22.95 -0.51 11.56
C ILE A 8 21.79 -0.82 12.50
N ILE A 9 20.58 -0.39 12.14
CA ILE A 9 19.35 -0.75 12.86
C ILE A 9 18.72 -1.94 12.18
N THR A 10 18.48 -3.02 12.92
CA THR A 10 17.73 -4.18 12.43
C THR A 10 16.27 -4.07 12.85
N TRP A 11 15.35 -4.48 11.96
CA TRP A 11 13.92 -4.58 12.30
C TRP A 11 13.55 -5.98 12.82
N GLY A 12 14.58 -6.74 13.31
CA GLY A 12 14.38 -8.06 13.88
C GLY A 12 13.71 -8.01 15.27
N LYS A 13 13.39 -9.16 15.81
CA LYS A 13 12.91 -9.32 17.20
C LYS A 13 13.98 -10.06 18.02
N PRO A 14 14.67 -9.41 18.95
CA PRO A 14 14.58 -7.97 19.30
C PRO A 14 15.21 -7.07 18.23
N ILE A 15 14.80 -5.78 18.22
CA ILE A 15 15.46 -4.75 17.43
C ILE A 15 16.88 -4.56 17.99
N GLN A 16 17.87 -4.49 17.11
CA GLN A 16 19.27 -4.29 17.50
C GLN A 16 19.86 -3.06 16.80
N ILE A 17 20.73 -2.37 17.49
CA ILE A 17 21.60 -1.33 16.92
C ILE A 17 23.02 -1.89 16.93
N LEU A 18 23.58 -2.12 15.74
CA LEU A 18 24.91 -2.68 15.58
C LEU A 18 25.88 -1.53 15.28
N GLU A 19 26.74 -1.23 16.22
CA GLU A 19 27.82 -0.23 16.09
C GLU A 19 29.14 -0.90 15.70
N GLY A 20 30.01 -0.16 15.00
CA GLY A 20 31.32 -0.66 14.55
C GLY A 20 31.26 -1.78 13.51
N LYS A 21 30.09 -2.03 12.95
CA LYS A 21 29.88 -3.02 11.90
C LYS A 21 29.78 -2.35 10.52
N ALA A 22 30.15 -3.13 9.48
CA ALA A 22 29.92 -2.78 8.09
C ALA A 22 28.88 -3.70 7.48
N LEU A 23 28.26 -3.23 6.42
CA LEU A 23 27.25 -3.95 5.65
C LEU A 23 27.77 -4.12 4.22
N ARG A 24 27.92 -5.36 3.76
CA ARG A 24 28.29 -5.66 2.38
C ARG A 24 27.07 -5.99 1.56
N ILE A 25 26.92 -5.32 0.42
CA ILE A 25 25.87 -5.55 -0.57
C ILE A 25 26.49 -6.19 -1.81
N ALA A 26 25.95 -7.34 -2.21
CA ALA A 26 26.33 -8.02 -3.43
C ALA A 26 25.06 -8.57 -4.13
N ASN A 27 25.00 -8.41 -5.45
CA ASN A 27 23.86 -8.86 -6.26
C ASN A 27 22.50 -8.35 -5.76
N GLY A 28 22.45 -7.07 -5.31
CA GLY A 28 21.23 -6.45 -4.80
C GLY A 28 20.75 -6.97 -3.45
N LYS A 29 21.57 -7.71 -2.71
CA LYS A 29 21.24 -8.29 -1.40
C LYS A 29 22.28 -7.95 -0.35
N ILE A 30 21.86 -7.88 0.91
CA ILE A 30 22.77 -7.86 2.05
C ILE A 30 23.46 -9.22 2.12
N ALA A 31 24.74 -9.25 1.76
CA ALA A 31 25.53 -10.48 1.73
C ALA A 31 26.19 -10.78 3.07
N THR A 32 26.60 -9.74 3.82
CA THR A 32 27.30 -9.88 5.10
C THR A 32 27.10 -8.63 5.96
N ILE A 33 26.94 -8.82 7.25
CA ILE A 33 27.09 -7.78 8.28
C ILE A 33 28.16 -8.30 9.24
N GLY A 34 29.19 -7.50 9.51
CA GLY A 34 30.30 -7.91 10.37
C GLY A 34 31.26 -6.78 10.67
N ASP A 35 32.41 -7.13 11.22
CA ASP A 35 33.46 -6.16 11.51
C ASP A 35 33.94 -5.47 10.22
N ALA A 36 34.02 -4.13 10.26
CA ALA A 36 34.34 -3.33 9.09
C ALA A 36 35.73 -3.65 8.52
N SER A 37 36.74 -3.80 9.40
CA SER A 37 38.13 -4.08 8.99
C SER A 37 38.28 -5.49 8.41
N GLU A 38 37.54 -6.44 8.94
CA GLU A 38 37.49 -7.82 8.41
C GLU A 38 36.87 -7.89 7.02
N ILE A 39 35.70 -7.25 6.85
CA ILE A 39 34.99 -7.24 5.55
C ILE A 39 35.85 -6.53 4.50
N GLN A 40 36.44 -5.37 4.78
CA GLN A 40 37.30 -4.66 3.82
C GLN A 40 38.50 -5.47 3.42
N ARG A 41 39.16 -6.14 4.38
CA ARG A 41 40.31 -7.01 4.12
C ARG A 41 39.95 -8.21 3.26
N ARG A 42 38.72 -8.78 3.45
CA ARG A 42 38.25 -9.94 2.68
C ARG A 42 37.82 -9.57 1.27
N TYR A 43 37.40 -8.33 1.05
CA TYR A 43 36.87 -7.83 -0.25
C TYR A 43 37.57 -6.53 -0.67
N PRO A 44 38.91 -6.54 -0.89
CA PRO A 44 39.70 -5.31 -1.04
C PRO A 44 39.42 -4.51 -2.32
N GLY A 45 38.74 -5.10 -3.29
CA GLY A 45 38.40 -4.44 -4.58
C GLY A 45 36.98 -3.88 -4.65
N GLU A 46 36.20 -3.98 -3.57
CA GLU A 46 34.84 -3.47 -3.59
C GLU A 46 34.78 -1.98 -3.22
N GLU A 47 33.85 -1.27 -3.87
CA GLU A 47 33.53 0.11 -3.55
C GLU A 47 33.14 0.25 -2.07
N VAL A 48 33.72 1.24 -1.39
CA VAL A 48 33.42 1.55 0.01
C VAL A 48 32.70 2.87 0.11
N LEU A 49 31.49 2.84 0.69
CA LEU A 49 30.71 4.01 1.06
C LEU A 49 30.87 4.29 2.55
N ASP A 50 31.47 5.42 2.89
CA ASP A 50 31.53 5.93 4.28
C ASP A 50 30.18 6.62 4.58
N ALA A 51 29.43 6.08 5.53
CA ALA A 51 28.13 6.65 5.94
C ALA A 51 28.26 7.84 6.93
N GLY A 52 29.49 8.27 7.28
CA GLY A 52 29.70 9.45 8.12
C GLY A 52 29.08 9.35 9.52
N GLY A 53 28.96 8.16 10.09
CA GLY A 53 28.28 7.92 11.37
C GLY A 53 26.76 7.87 11.33
N GLN A 54 26.16 7.95 10.13
CA GLN A 54 24.70 7.92 9.96
C GLN A 54 24.14 6.52 10.17
N TYR A 55 22.80 6.47 10.34
CA TYR A 55 22.06 5.22 10.47
C TYR A 55 21.81 4.57 9.11
N VAL A 56 21.95 3.25 9.06
CA VAL A 56 21.50 2.39 7.96
C VAL A 56 20.44 1.45 8.51
N MET A 57 19.29 1.42 7.87
CA MET A 57 18.15 0.57 8.26
C MET A 57 17.37 0.12 7.04
N PRO A 58 16.50 -0.92 7.15
CA PRO A 58 15.57 -1.26 6.09
C PRO A 58 14.72 -0.05 5.71
N GLY A 59 14.52 0.16 4.40
CA GLY A 59 13.70 1.25 3.91
C GLY A 59 12.24 1.10 4.30
N ASN A 60 11.53 2.22 4.40
CA ASN A 60 10.12 2.25 4.72
C ASN A 60 9.29 1.51 3.66
N ILE A 61 8.19 0.91 4.11
CA ILE A 61 7.18 0.27 3.26
C ILE A 61 5.89 1.09 3.39
N CYS A 62 5.43 1.67 2.27
CA CYS A 62 4.12 2.28 2.19
C CYS A 62 3.13 1.22 1.71
N ALA A 63 2.38 0.62 2.64
CA ALA A 63 1.54 -0.55 2.37
C ALA A 63 0.19 -0.20 1.72
N HIS A 64 -0.14 1.08 1.59
CA HIS A 64 -1.31 1.56 0.86
C HIS A 64 -1.11 3.03 0.48
N THR A 65 -1.30 3.33 -0.80
CA THR A 65 -1.24 4.69 -1.33
C THR A 65 -2.02 4.78 -2.64
N HIS A 66 -2.30 6.02 -3.07
CA HIS A 66 -2.84 6.34 -4.37
C HIS A 66 -1.90 7.33 -5.05
N PHE A 67 -1.17 6.92 -6.08
CA PHE A 67 -0.22 7.81 -6.75
C PHE A 67 -0.91 9.04 -7.34
N TYR A 68 -2.12 8.87 -7.90
CA TYR A 68 -2.88 10.00 -8.42
C TYR A 68 -3.26 11.02 -7.34
N GLY A 69 -3.24 10.65 -6.07
CA GLY A 69 -3.43 11.54 -4.93
C GLY A 69 -2.40 12.66 -4.84
N ALA A 70 -1.26 12.57 -5.56
CA ALA A 70 -0.30 13.68 -5.65
C ALA A 70 -0.94 14.98 -6.12
N PHE A 71 -1.95 14.91 -6.99
CA PHE A 71 -2.64 16.07 -7.53
C PHE A 71 -3.69 16.67 -6.58
N SER A 72 -4.04 16.00 -5.50
CA SER A 72 -4.93 16.58 -4.47
C SER A 72 -4.23 17.61 -3.59
N ARG A 73 -2.91 17.67 -3.62
CA ARG A 73 -2.12 18.59 -2.78
C ARG A 73 -2.38 20.04 -3.15
N GLY A 74 -2.91 20.80 -2.19
CA GLY A 74 -3.26 22.21 -2.39
C GLY A 74 -4.48 22.43 -3.30
N MET A 75 -5.19 21.37 -3.69
CA MET A 75 -6.40 21.51 -4.49
C MET A 75 -7.53 22.12 -3.65
N SER A 76 -8.15 23.17 -4.17
CA SER A 76 -9.37 23.72 -3.59
C SER A 76 -10.56 22.84 -4.00
N ILE A 77 -11.34 22.40 -3.02
CA ILE A 77 -12.59 21.69 -3.26
C ILE A 77 -13.71 22.74 -3.39
N PRO A 78 -14.34 22.91 -4.58
CA PRO A 78 -15.43 23.86 -4.74
C PRO A 78 -16.68 23.42 -3.96
N GLY A 79 -17.35 24.39 -3.33
CA GLY A 79 -18.62 24.17 -2.61
C GLY A 79 -18.45 24.15 -1.10
N PRO A 80 -19.49 23.72 -0.35
CA PRO A 80 -19.42 23.59 1.10
C PRO A 80 -18.43 22.51 1.53
N ALA A 81 -17.87 22.64 2.71
CA ALA A 81 -17.00 21.63 3.29
C ALA A 81 -17.75 20.29 3.42
N PRO A 82 -17.14 19.16 3.01
CA PRO A 82 -17.76 17.85 3.17
C PRO A 82 -18.07 17.54 4.63
N ALA A 83 -19.29 17.10 4.92
CA ALA A 83 -19.74 16.79 6.28
C ALA A 83 -19.41 15.33 6.70
N ASN A 84 -19.13 14.45 5.75
CA ASN A 84 -18.85 13.03 6.00
C ASN A 84 -17.91 12.46 4.93
N PHE A 85 -17.46 11.23 5.18
CA PHE A 85 -16.51 10.55 4.29
C PHE A 85 -17.03 10.36 2.86
N VAL A 86 -18.31 10.01 2.68
CA VAL A 86 -18.89 9.81 1.33
C VAL A 86 -18.88 11.12 0.53
N GLU A 87 -19.15 12.25 1.19
CA GLU A 87 -19.08 13.56 0.54
C GLU A 87 -17.63 13.93 0.14
N ILE A 88 -16.60 13.51 0.93
CA ILE A 88 -15.21 13.67 0.52
C ILE A 88 -14.92 12.85 -0.75
N LEU A 89 -15.39 11.61 -0.82
CA LEU A 89 -15.25 10.79 -2.02
C LEU A 89 -15.89 11.49 -3.24
N GLN A 90 -17.12 11.98 -3.10
CA GLN A 90 -17.89 12.61 -4.18
C GLN A 90 -17.33 13.98 -4.61
N SER A 91 -16.86 14.76 -3.66
CA SER A 91 -16.41 16.14 -3.92
C SER A 91 -14.96 16.21 -4.40
N LEU A 92 -14.10 15.28 -4.02
CA LEU A 92 -12.69 15.26 -4.34
C LEU A 92 -12.29 14.02 -5.16
N TRP A 93 -12.28 12.84 -4.52
CA TRP A 93 -11.60 11.67 -5.09
C TRP A 93 -12.23 11.18 -6.38
N TRP A 94 -13.57 11.07 -6.45
CA TRP A 94 -14.30 10.63 -7.64
C TRP A 94 -14.38 11.68 -8.76
N LYS A 95 -13.92 12.88 -8.52
CA LYS A 95 -13.72 13.89 -9.56
C LYS A 95 -12.29 13.86 -10.06
N LEU A 96 -11.33 13.74 -9.16
CA LEU A 96 -9.92 13.69 -9.48
C LEU A 96 -9.60 12.48 -10.37
N ASP A 97 -10.04 11.28 -9.98
CA ASP A 97 -9.76 10.06 -10.74
C ASP A 97 -10.39 10.07 -12.15
N LYS A 98 -11.56 10.69 -12.31
CA LYS A 98 -12.20 10.89 -13.63
C LYS A 98 -11.48 11.90 -14.52
N ALA A 99 -10.70 12.79 -13.95
CA ALA A 99 -9.93 13.77 -14.71
C ALA A 99 -8.61 13.22 -15.24
N LEU A 100 -8.21 12.01 -14.79
CA LEU A 100 -6.95 11.42 -15.18
C LEU A 100 -6.96 10.94 -16.63
N ASP A 101 -5.93 11.31 -17.36
CA ASP A 101 -5.50 10.77 -18.65
C ASP A 101 -4.12 10.09 -18.51
N ALA A 102 -3.61 9.56 -19.59
CA ALA A 102 -2.33 8.84 -19.59
C ALA A 102 -1.16 9.71 -19.09
N GLU A 103 -1.14 10.99 -19.43
CA GLU A 103 -0.08 11.92 -19.02
C GLU A 103 -0.16 12.20 -17.52
N SER A 104 -1.34 12.51 -17.00
CA SER A 104 -1.55 12.77 -15.57
C SER A 104 -1.33 11.53 -14.71
N ILE A 105 -1.68 10.33 -15.17
CA ILE A 105 -1.33 9.06 -14.50
C ILE A 105 0.19 8.95 -14.33
N LYS A 106 0.95 9.17 -15.41
CA LYS A 106 2.42 9.10 -15.39
C LYS A 106 3.03 10.11 -14.43
N TYR A 107 2.65 11.38 -14.54
CA TYR A 107 3.26 12.42 -13.72
C TYR A 107 2.85 12.36 -12.25
N SER A 108 1.64 11.93 -11.93
CA SER A 108 1.24 11.70 -10.54
C SER A 108 2.06 10.58 -9.90
N ALA A 109 2.29 9.49 -10.62
CA ALA A 109 3.16 8.41 -10.18
C ALA A 109 4.59 8.90 -9.94
N LEU A 110 5.19 9.62 -10.91
CA LEU A 110 6.54 10.17 -10.76
C LEU A 110 6.66 11.10 -9.56
N ALA A 111 5.68 11.98 -9.32
CA ALA A 111 5.68 12.90 -8.19
C ALA A 111 5.69 12.13 -6.85
N CYS A 112 4.83 11.11 -6.70
CA CYS A 112 4.81 10.28 -5.51
C CYS A 112 6.10 9.48 -5.33
N LEU A 113 6.68 8.94 -6.40
CA LEU A 113 7.92 8.17 -6.35
C LEU A 113 9.12 9.04 -5.96
N VAL A 114 9.20 10.27 -6.44
CA VAL A 114 10.24 11.23 -6.02
C VAL A 114 10.13 11.52 -4.52
N ASP A 115 8.92 11.74 -4.01
CA ASP A 115 8.73 11.95 -2.57
C ASP A 115 9.07 10.69 -1.78
N ALA A 116 8.66 9.50 -2.23
CA ALA A 116 9.00 8.23 -1.60
C ALA A 116 10.52 8.05 -1.45
N ILE A 117 11.28 8.34 -2.51
CA ILE A 117 12.74 8.28 -2.51
C ILE A 117 13.31 9.26 -1.46
N LYS A 118 12.85 10.52 -1.46
CA LYS A 118 13.31 11.54 -0.52
C LYS A 118 13.09 11.16 0.94
N TYR A 119 12.03 10.44 1.24
CA TYR A 119 11.68 10.02 2.61
C TYR A 119 12.09 8.59 2.95
N GLY A 120 12.94 7.95 2.13
CA GLY A 120 13.51 6.63 2.40
C GLY A 120 12.51 5.49 2.28
N THR A 121 11.39 5.68 1.59
CA THR A 121 10.48 4.60 1.23
C THR A 121 11.07 3.82 0.06
N THR A 122 11.13 2.49 0.18
CA THR A 122 11.72 1.61 -0.81
C THR A 122 10.73 0.63 -1.44
N THR A 123 9.53 0.54 -0.88
CA THR A 123 8.46 -0.33 -1.37
C THR A 123 7.11 0.36 -1.20
N LEU A 124 6.28 0.35 -2.25
CA LEU A 124 4.96 0.96 -2.24
C LEU A 124 3.91 -0.02 -2.74
N PHE A 125 2.68 0.14 -2.25
CA PHE A 125 1.51 -0.59 -2.73
C PHE A 125 0.52 0.45 -3.24
N ASP A 126 0.48 0.64 -4.57
CA ASP A 126 -0.41 1.61 -5.21
C ASP A 126 -1.78 1.00 -5.48
N HIS A 127 -2.80 1.80 -5.24
CA HIS A 127 -4.20 1.45 -5.49
C HIS A 127 -4.76 2.48 -6.48
N HIS A 128 -4.76 2.13 -7.76
CA HIS A 128 -5.00 3.07 -8.85
C HIS A 128 -6.46 3.11 -9.32
N ALA A 129 -6.96 4.30 -9.59
CA ALA A 129 -8.24 4.54 -10.23
C ALA A 129 -8.13 5.62 -11.31
N SER A 130 -8.65 5.33 -12.50
CA SER A 130 -8.74 6.26 -13.63
C SER A 130 -9.90 5.85 -14.55
N PRO A 131 -11.18 6.12 -14.19
CA PRO A 131 -12.34 5.55 -14.90
C PRO A 131 -12.45 5.95 -16.36
N ASN A 132 -11.77 7.01 -16.80
CA ASN A 132 -11.72 7.46 -18.19
C ASN A 132 -10.44 7.03 -18.94
N CYS A 133 -9.51 6.32 -18.26
CA CYS A 133 -8.26 5.79 -18.83
C CYS A 133 -7.88 4.49 -18.12
N ILE A 134 -8.69 3.43 -18.28
CA ILE A 134 -8.53 2.16 -17.55
C ILE A 134 -7.50 1.28 -18.23
N ASP A 135 -7.75 0.92 -19.50
CA ASP A 135 -6.96 -0.06 -20.22
C ASP A 135 -5.51 0.42 -20.40
N GLY A 136 -4.57 -0.33 -19.88
CA GLY A 136 -3.12 -0.02 -19.91
C GLY A 136 -2.66 1.00 -18.86
N SER A 137 -3.51 1.47 -17.96
CA SER A 137 -3.13 2.42 -16.92
C SER A 137 -2.04 1.90 -15.99
N LEU A 138 -2.06 0.59 -15.68
CA LEU A 138 -1.04 -0.04 -14.85
C LEU A 138 0.32 -0.15 -15.55
N ASP A 139 0.36 -0.22 -16.88
CA ASP A 139 1.63 -0.18 -17.63
C ASP A 139 2.26 1.21 -17.57
N ILE A 140 1.45 2.28 -17.65
CA ILE A 140 1.93 3.67 -17.51
C ILE A 140 2.58 3.88 -16.13
N ILE A 141 1.95 3.34 -15.08
CA ILE A 141 2.51 3.42 -13.71
C ILE A 141 3.77 2.55 -13.61
N GLU A 142 3.77 1.36 -14.19
CA GLU A 142 4.94 0.48 -14.23
C GLU A 142 6.16 1.20 -14.83
N GLU A 143 6.01 1.89 -15.98
CA GLU A 143 7.09 2.65 -16.60
C GLU A 143 7.66 3.72 -15.64
N ALA A 144 6.81 4.43 -14.93
CA ALA A 144 7.24 5.42 -13.94
C ALA A 144 8.00 4.78 -12.76
N VAL A 145 7.52 3.63 -12.27
CA VAL A 145 8.16 2.86 -11.19
C VAL A 145 9.53 2.33 -11.65
N GLU A 146 9.63 1.82 -12.88
CA GLU A 146 10.90 1.34 -13.45
C GLU A 146 11.92 2.49 -13.56
N ALA A 147 11.49 3.64 -14.06
CA ALA A 147 12.35 4.82 -14.15
C ALA A 147 12.86 5.28 -12.77
N ALA A 148 12.04 5.15 -11.74
CA ALA A 148 12.40 5.48 -10.36
C ALA A 148 13.24 4.39 -9.66
N GLY A 149 13.32 3.18 -10.20
CA GLY A 149 14.03 2.04 -9.62
C GLY A 149 13.42 1.48 -8.32
N MET A 150 12.15 1.75 -8.07
CA MET A 150 11.43 1.39 -6.84
C MET A 150 10.82 0.00 -6.90
N ARG A 151 10.49 -0.58 -5.74
CA ARG A 151 9.66 -1.78 -5.65
C ARG A 151 8.22 -1.38 -5.44
N THR A 152 7.31 -1.93 -6.22
CA THR A 152 5.89 -1.58 -6.12
C THR A 152 5.01 -2.78 -6.41
N SER A 153 3.88 -2.86 -5.71
CA SER A 153 2.76 -3.70 -6.10
C SER A 153 1.63 -2.81 -6.60
N LEU A 154 1.12 -3.11 -7.79
CA LEU A 154 0.12 -2.31 -8.49
C LEU A 154 -1.20 -3.06 -8.57
N CYS A 155 -2.31 -2.33 -8.55
CA CYS A 155 -3.64 -2.84 -8.83
C CYS A 155 -4.54 -1.73 -9.35
N TYR A 156 -5.59 -2.12 -10.13
CA TYR A 156 -6.65 -1.22 -10.56
C TYR A 156 -7.87 -1.35 -9.64
N GLU A 157 -8.43 -0.25 -9.22
CA GLU A 157 -9.59 -0.15 -8.33
C GLU A 157 -10.89 -0.51 -9.06
N VAL A 158 -11.37 -1.75 -8.95
CA VAL A 158 -12.68 -2.15 -9.49
C VAL A 158 -13.79 -1.56 -8.64
N THR A 159 -14.78 -0.93 -9.30
CA THR A 159 -15.95 -0.31 -8.66
C THR A 159 -17.13 -0.28 -9.59
N ASP A 160 -18.35 -0.36 -9.04
CA ASP A 160 -19.63 -0.24 -9.81
C ASP A 160 -20.10 1.21 -9.98
N ARG A 161 -19.46 2.18 -9.30
CA ARG A 161 -19.91 3.59 -9.26
C ARG A 161 -19.97 4.27 -10.62
N ASP A 162 -19.17 3.80 -11.58
CA ASP A 162 -19.10 4.37 -12.93
C ASP A 162 -19.75 3.47 -14.00
N GLY A 163 -20.54 2.50 -13.55
CA GLY A 163 -21.30 1.59 -14.39
C GLY A 163 -20.59 0.29 -14.74
N LYS A 164 -21.38 -0.67 -15.21
CA LYS A 164 -20.95 -2.06 -15.43
C LYS A 164 -19.80 -2.19 -16.44
N GLU A 165 -19.79 -1.39 -17.50
CA GLU A 165 -18.75 -1.47 -18.54
C GLU A 165 -17.38 -1.11 -17.96
N ARG A 166 -17.31 -0.05 -17.14
CA ARG A 166 -16.06 0.36 -16.48
C ARG A 166 -15.63 -0.62 -15.39
N ALA A 167 -16.57 -1.19 -14.65
CA ALA A 167 -16.25 -2.27 -13.70
C ALA A 167 -15.62 -3.47 -14.42
N LEU A 168 -16.18 -3.91 -15.54
CA LEU A 168 -15.63 -5.00 -16.35
C LEU A 168 -14.26 -4.63 -16.96
N ALA A 169 -14.04 -3.38 -17.37
CA ALA A 169 -12.75 -2.92 -17.84
C ALA A 169 -11.70 -2.98 -16.72
N GLY A 170 -12.04 -2.54 -15.51
CA GLY A 170 -11.15 -2.64 -14.35
C GLY A 170 -10.80 -4.09 -13.97
N ILE A 171 -11.77 -5.01 -14.10
CA ILE A 171 -11.52 -6.46 -13.91
C ILE A 171 -10.49 -6.94 -14.93
N ARG A 172 -10.68 -6.63 -16.22
CA ARG A 172 -9.74 -7.02 -17.28
C ARG A 172 -8.35 -6.42 -17.09
N GLU A 173 -8.25 -5.18 -16.64
CA GLU A 173 -6.96 -4.52 -16.39
C GLU A 173 -6.18 -5.22 -15.27
N ASN A 174 -6.84 -5.56 -14.15
CA ASN A 174 -6.22 -6.36 -13.10
C ASN A 174 -5.77 -7.74 -13.61
N GLU A 175 -6.67 -8.46 -14.28
CA GLU A 175 -6.38 -9.79 -14.81
C GLU A 175 -5.17 -9.74 -15.76
N ARG A 176 -5.19 -8.82 -16.73
CA ARG A 176 -4.12 -8.60 -17.71
C ARG A 176 -2.78 -8.34 -17.04
N PHE A 177 -2.76 -7.40 -16.09
CA PHE A 177 -1.52 -6.98 -15.44
C PHE A 177 -0.97 -8.08 -14.51
N ILE A 178 -1.82 -8.76 -13.75
CA ILE A 178 -1.42 -9.92 -12.93
C ILE A 178 -0.81 -11.02 -13.80
N GLN A 179 -1.39 -11.31 -14.97
CA GLN A 179 -0.86 -12.28 -15.92
C GLN A 179 0.50 -11.82 -16.48
N LYS A 180 0.66 -10.53 -16.83
CA LYS A 180 1.93 -9.95 -17.28
C LYS A 180 3.04 -10.15 -16.25
N VAL A 181 2.76 -9.83 -14.97
CA VAL A 181 3.71 -10.06 -13.87
C VAL A 181 4.03 -11.54 -13.70
N SER A 182 3.03 -12.41 -13.79
CA SER A 182 3.20 -13.87 -13.62
C SER A 182 4.07 -14.50 -14.70
N ARG A 183 4.01 -13.96 -15.92
CA ARG A 183 4.87 -14.42 -17.04
C ARG A 183 6.28 -13.86 -16.99
N GLY A 184 6.59 -13.00 -16.00
CA GLY A 184 7.90 -12.37 -15.89
C GLY A 184 8.17 -11.30 -16.96
N GLU A 185 7.13 -10.71 -17.53
CA GLU A 185 7.21 -9.64 -18.54
C GLU A 185 7.41 -8.25 -17.91
N THR A 186 7.55 -8.20 -16.59
CA THR A 186 7.85 -7.01 -15.80
C THR A 186 9.17 -7.18 -15.06
N SER A 187 9.73 -6.09 -14.56
CA SER A 187 10.88 -6.14 -13.65
C SER A 187 10.58 -6.99 -12.40
N PRO A 188 11.58 -7.67 -11.84
CA PRO A 188 11.44 -8.39 -10.57
C PRO A 188 11.07 -7.50 -9.38
N ARG A 189 11.11 -6.18 -9.53
CA ARG A 189 10.68 -5.21 -8.53
C ARG A 189 9.16 -4.98 -8.54
N ILE A 190 8.48 -5.37 -9.62
CA ILE A 190 7.02 -5.20 -9.78
C ILE A 190 6.29 -6.43 -9.29
N ARG A 191 5.18 -6.20 -8.60
CA ARG A 191 4.19 -7.18 -8.19
C ARG A 191 2.80 -6.66 -8.52
N ALA A 192 1.79 -7.51 -8.42
CA ALA A 192 0.40 -7.15 -8.63
C ALA A 192 -0.50 -7.72 -7.54
N HIS A 193 -1.55 -6.97 -7.24
CA HIS A 193 -2.72 -7.40 -6.49
C HIS A 193 -3.97 -7.27 -7.38
N PHE A 194 -5.06 -7.87 -6.96
CA PHE A 194 -6.37 -7.60 -7.56
C PHE A 194 -7.04 -6.46 -6.78
N GLY A 195 -7.23 -5.30 -7.40
CA GLY A 195 -7.76 -4.10 -6.75
C GLY A 195 -9.30 -4.11 -6.69
N LEU A 196 -9.84 -3.82 -5.50
CA LEU A 196 -11.28 -3.56 -5.28
C LEU A 196 -11.40 -2.22 -4.55
N HIS A 197 -12.39 -1.39 -4.91
CA HIS A 197 -12.57 -0.14 -4.20
C HIS A 197 -12.94 -0.37 -2.73
N ALA A 198 -14.21 -0.64 -2.43
CA ALA A 198 -14.71 -0.86 -1.08
C ALA A 198 -15.99 -1.70 -1.10
N SER A 199 -16.40 -2.22 0.06
CA SER A 199 -17.62 -3.02 0.16
C SER A 199 -18.86 -2.28 -0.35
N LEU A 200 -18.98 -0.99 -0.02
CA LEU A 200 -20.15 -0.17 -0.40
C LEU A 200 -20.27 0.10 -1.91
N THR A 201 -19.19 -0.03 -2.67
CA THR A 201 -19.14 0.30 -4.09
C THR A 201 -18.89 -0.90 -5.00
N VAL A 202 -18.82 -2.10 -4.45
CA VAL A 202 -18.67 -3.35 -5.19
C VAL A 202 -19.84 -4.26 -4.87
N SER A 203 -20.73 -4.49 -5.85
CA SER A 203 -21.87 -5.38 -5.71
C SER A 203 -21.46 -6.84 -5.55
N ALA A 204 -22.40 -7.70 -5.17
CA ALA A 204 -22.14 -9.14 -5.09
C ALA A 204 -21.78 -9.73 -6.46
N ASP A 205 -22.49 -9.34 -7.54
CA ASP A 205 -22.19 -9.79 -8.92
C ASP A 205 -20.79 -9.38 -9.36
N THR A 206 -20.39 -8.11 -9.12
CA THR A 206 -19.06 -7.64 -9.47
C THR A 206 -17.98 -8.32 -8.65
N LEU A 207 -18.19 -8.52 -7.34
CA LEU A 207 -17.26 -9.23 -6.47
C LEU A 207 -17.06 -10.67 -6.94
N GLU A 208 -18.13 -11.39 -7.28
CA GLU A 208 -18.06 -12.75 -7.82
C GLU A 208 -17.25 -12.80 -9.12
N ARG A 209 -17.47 -11.84 -10.03
CA ARG A 209 -16.70 -11.73 -11.28
C ARG A 209 -15.22 -11.46 -11.01
N CYS A 210 -14.89 -10.62 -10.04
CA CYS A 210 -13.49 -10.39 -9.63
C CYS A 210 -12.83 -11.67 -9.14
N LEU A 211 -13.54 -12.47 -8.33
CA LEU A 211 -13.02 -13.75 -7.83
C LEU A 211 -12.80 -14.76 -8.95
N GLN A 212 -13.73 -14.83 -9.91
CA GLN A 212 -13.63 -15.72 -11.08
C GLN A 212 -12.49 -15.32 -12.02
N ALA A 213 -12.29 -14.01 -12.22
CA ALA A 213 -11.25 -13.47 -13.09
C ALA A 213 -9.87 -13.39 -12.44
N ASN A 214 -9.74 -13.62 -11.13
CA ASN A 214 -8.48 -13.44 -10.41
C ASN A 214 -7.47 -14.55 -10.74
N PRO A 215 -6.44 -14.27 -11.59
CA PRO A 215 -5.52 -15.30 -12.03
C PRO A 215 -4.57 -15.70 -10.90
N ASN A 216 -4.27 -16.99 -10.81
CA ASN A 216 -3.34 -17.54 -9.84
C ASN A 216 -3.68 -17.21 -8.37
N GLN A 217 -4.92 -16.88 -8.08
CA GLN A 217 -5.38 -16.46 -6.76
C GLN A 217 -4.48 -15.35 -6.18
N ALA A 218 -4.21 -14.31 -6.96
CA ALA A 218 -3.50 -13.13 -6.47
C ALA A 218 -4.21 -12.56 -5.25
N GLY A 219 -3.47 -11.98 -4.31
CA GLY A 219 -4.06 -11.31 -3.16
C GLY A 219 -4.88 -10.09 -3.60
N PHE A 220 -5.90 -9.76 -2.83
CA PHE A 220 -6.68 -8.55 -3.06
C PHE A 220 -6.06 -7.34 -2.35
N HIS A 221 -6.31 -6.15 -2.89
CA HIS A 221 -6.05 -4.89 -2.22
C HIS A 221 -7.33 -4.08 -2.25
N VAL A 222 -7.90 -3.79 -1.07
CA VAL A 222 -9.25 -3.22 -0.95
C VAL A 222 -9.36 -2.32 0.26
N HIS A 223 -10.12 -1.21 0.15
CA HIS A 223 -10.51 -0.41 1.30
C HIS A 223 -11.59 -1.14 2.11
N ALA A 224 -11.45 -1.17 3.42
CA ALA A 224 -12.37 -1.87 4.30
C ALA A 224 -12.69 -1.03 5.53
N ALA A 225 -13.96 -0.74 5.73
CA ALA A 225 -14.46 -0.07 6.92
C ALA A 225 -13.72 1.25 7.24
N GLU A 226 -13.34 2.02 6.22
CA GLU A 226 -12.70 3.33 6.37
C GLU A 226 -13.66 4.37 6.95
N GLY A 227 -14.88 4.40 6.45
CA GLY A 227 -15.97 5.20 6.98
C GLY A 227 -17.09 4.33 7.55
N LYS A 228 -17.84 4.86 8.52
CA LYS A 228 -19.00 4.15 9.09
C LYS A 228 -20.02 3.76 8.02
N ALA A 229 -20.16 4.56 6.95
CA ALA A 229 -21.05 4.30 5.84
C ALA A 229 -20.78 2.95 5.14
N ASP A 230 -19.53 2.50 5.08
CA ASP A 230 -19.16 1.21 4.49
C ASP A 230 -19.72 0.04 5.35
N GLN A 231 -19.63 0.15 6.68
CA GLN A 231 -20.21 -0.84 7.60
C GLN A 231 -21.74 -0.83 7.56
N ASP A 232 -22.35 0.36 7.57
CA ASP A 232 -23.81 0.52 7.56
C ASP A 232 -24.41 -0.06 6.25
N ASP A 233 -23.78 0.22 5.11
CA ASP A 233 -24.17 -0.32 3.81
C ASP A 233 -24.05 -1.86 3.77
N ALA A 234 -22.95 -2.40 4.26
CA ALA A 234 -22.73 -3.85 4.31
C ALA A 234 -23.78 -4.55 5.19
N LEU A 235 -24.06 -4.01 6.37
CA LEU A 235 -25.11 -4.52 7.26
C LEU A 235 -26.49 -4.44 6.63
N GLN A 236 -26.81 -3.32 5.99
CA GLN A 236 -28.13 -3.12 5.38
C GLN A 236 -28.36 -4.05 4.17
N LYS A 237 -27.36 -4.20 3.28
CA LYS A 237 -27.49 -4.97 2.03
C LYS A 237 -27.30 -6.47 2.21
N TYR A 238 -26.34 -6.84 3.08
CA TYR A 238 -25.89 -8.22 3.17
C TYR A 238 -26.11 -8.85 4.56
N GLY A 239 -26.59 -8.08 5.55
CA GLY A 239 -26.74 -8.54 6.93
C GLY A 239 -25.44 -8.89 7.63
N LYS A 240 -24.31 -8.40 7.12
CA LYS A 240 -22.94 -8.72 7.56
C LYS A 240 -22.09 -7.48 7.62
N ARG A 241 -21.07 -7.52 8.48
CA ARG A 241 -20.03 -6.51 8.52
C ARG A 241 -19.08 -6.67 7.33
N VAL A 242 -18.28 -5.65 7.06
CA VAL A 242 -17.42 -5.60 5.86
C VAL A 242 -16.44 -6.76 5.80
N VAL A 243 -15.73 -7.05 6.89
CA VAL A 243 -14.72 -8.13 6.92
C VAL A 243 -15.38 -9.50 6.83
N ASP A 244 -16.54 -9.71 7.51
CA ASP A 244 -17.32 -10.95 7.40
C ASP A 244 -17.79 -11.20 5.96
N ARG A 245 -18.21 -10.14 5.25
CA ARG A 245 -18.60 -10.22 3.84
C ARG A 245 -17.42 -10.66 2.97
N PHE A 246 -16.25 -10.06 3.18
CA PHE A 246 -15.05 -10.39 2.43
C PHE A 246 -14.52 -11.79 2.76
N GLU A 247 -14.60 -12.21 4.01
CA GLU A 247 -14.26 -13.59 4.42
C GLU A 247 -15.14 -14.59 3.71
N GLN A 248 -16.47 -14.43 3.80
CA GLN A 248 -17.40 -15.32 3.15
C GLN A 248 -17.24 -15.39 1.63
N ALA A 249 -16.87 -14.28 1.00
CA ALA A 249 -16.61 -14.24 -0.44
C ALA A 249 -15.27 -14.88 -0.82
N GLY A 250 -14.37 -15.16 0.11
CA GLY A 250 -13.05 -15.70 -0.17
C GLY A 250 -12.02 -14.65 -0.60
N VAL A 251 -12.22 -13.39 -0.23
CA VAL A 251 -11.29 -12.29 -0.48
C VAL A 251 -10.09 -12.32 0.47
N LEU A 252 -10.32 -12.77 1.73
CA LEU A 252 -9.29 -12.77 2.76
C LEU A 252 -8.22 -13.83 2.50
N GLY A 253 -7.00 -13.58 2.99
CA GLY A 253 -5.89 -14.52 2.89
C GLY A 253 -4.52 -13.85 3.04
N PRO A 254 -3.45 -14.64 3.09
CA PRO A 254 -2.10 -14.17 3.46
C PRO A 254 -1.46 -13.23 2.43
N ARG A 255 -2.05 -13.07 1.27
CA ARG A 255 -1.61 -12.14 0.23
C ARG A 255 -2.54 -10.93 0.07
N THR A 256 -3.63 -10.86 0.85
CA THR A 256 -4.61 -9.77 0.77
C THR A 256 -4.26 -8.65 1.74
N ILE A 257 -4.45 -7.42 1.28
CA ILE A 257 -4.30 -6.18 2.05
C ILE A 257 -5.67 -5.52 2.17
N LEU A 258 -6.15 -5.37 3.39
CA LEU A 258 -7.26 -4.48 3.71
C LEU A 258 -6.69 -3.13 4.16
N ALA A 259 -7.09 -2.04 3.51
CA ALA A 259 -6.69 -0.71 3.89
C ALA A 259 -7.67 -0.11 4.91
N HIS A 260 -7.15 0.70 5.82
CA HIS A 260 -7.83 1.47 6.85
C HIS A 260 -8.34 0.67 8.06
N GLY A 261 -9.44 -0.07 7.96
CA GLY A 261 -10.02 -0.83 9.07
C GLY A 261 -10.48 0.02 10.26
N VAL A 262 -10.81 1.31 10.06
CA VAL A 262 -11.12 2.27 11.13
C VAL A 262 -12.34 1.85 11.95
N HIS A 263 -13.35 1.31 11.29
CA HIS A 263 -14.62 0.90 11.89
C HIS A 263 -14.75 -0.63 12.07
N THR A 264 -13.63 -1.35 12.13
CA THR A 264 -13.61 -2.78 12.46
C THR A 264 -13.77 -3.01 13.96
N ASN A 265 -14.18 -4.22 14.34
CA ASN A 265 -14.33 -4.65 15.74
C ASN A 265 -13.39 -5.83 16.06
N ALA A 266 -13.42 -6.29 17.32
CA ALA A 266 -12.55 -7.38 17.78
C ALA A 266 -12.76 -8.69 16.98
N HIS A 267 -14.02 -9.04 16.67
CA HIS A 267 -14.32 -10.22 15.85
C HIS A 267 -13.69 -10.13 14.45
N GLU A 268 -13.82 -8.98 13.79
CA GLU A 268 -13.20 -8.77 12.48
C GLU A 268 -11.67 -8.84 12.55
N HIS A 269 -11.05 -8.36 13.64
CA HIS A 269 -9.60 -8.51 13.85
C HIS A 269 -9.19 -9.96 14.03
N ASP A 270 -10.00 -10.76 14.73
CA ASP A 270 -9.75 -12.21 14.90
C ASP A 270 -9.83 -12.93 13.55
N LEU A 271 -10.80 -12.58 12.68
CA LEU A 271 -10.88 -13.11 11.32
C LEU A 271 -9.63 -12.76 10.48
N LEU A 272 -9.18 -11.51 10.54
CA LEU A 272 -7.96 -11.10 9.84
C LEU A 272 -6.73 -11.87 10.32
N ALA A 273 -6.62 -12.09 11.63
CA ALA A 273 -5.53 -12.88 12.21
C ALA A 273 -5.58 -14.35 11.78
N GLN A 274 -6.77 -14.99 11.81
CA GLN A 274 -6.97 -16.38 11.41
C GLN A 274 -6.69 -16.62 9.92
N THR A 275 -7.06 -15.68 9.08
CA THR A 275 -6.82 -15.75 7.62
C THR A 275 -5.45 -15.23 7.22
N HIS A 276 -4.64 -14.72 8.16
CA HIS A 276 -3.35 -14.06 7.91
C HIS A 276 -3.45 -12.87 6.95
N THR A 277 -4.60 -12.20 6.93
CA THR A 277 -4.84 -11.03 6.08
C THR A 277 -4.14 -9.80 6.67
N TRP A 278 -3.47 -9.03 5.83
CA TRP A 278 -2.78 -7.82 6.23
C TRP A 278 -3.75 -6.66 6.39
N LEU A 279 -3.65 -5.94 7.49
CA LEU A 279 -4.35 -4.68 7.72
C LEU A 279 -3.35 -3.53 7.62
N SER A 280 -3.51 -2.69 6.59
CA SER A 280 -2.75 -1.44 6.43
C SER A 280 -3.54 -0.29 7.03
N GLN A 281 -3.23 0.07 8.26
CA GLN A 281 -3.89 1.17 8.93
C GLN A 281 -3.23 2.49 8.57
N VAL A 282 -3.97 3.38 7.91
CA VAL A 282 -3.54 4.76 7.68
C VAL A 282 -4.02 5.61 8.86
N CYS A 283 -3.11 5.92 9.77
CA CYS A 283 -3.41 6.85 10.87
C CYS A 283 -3.55 8.27 10.33
N VAL A 284 -4.78 8.74 10.17
CA VAL A 284 -5.06 10.17 10.00
C VAL A 284 -5.16 10.79 11.40
N CYS A 285 -4.03 11.19 11.96
CA CYS A 285 -4.00 11.99 13.19
C CYS A 285 -4.46 13.41 12.87
N ALA A 286 -5.77 13.63 12.73
CA ALA A 286 -6.36 14.95 12.50
C ALA A 286 -6.96 15.59 13.75
N SER A 287 -6.85 14.96 14.95
CA SER A 287 -7.37 15.56 16.19
C SER A 287 -6.61 15.09 17.43
N SER A 288 -6.58 15.95 18.44
CA SER A 288 -6.01 15.74 19.78
C SER A 288 -6.68 14.61 20.62
N SER A 289 -7.57 13.83 20.01
CA SER A 289 -8.26 12.69 20.63
C SER A 289 -7.99 11.37 19.87
N CYS A 290 -6.76 11.16 19.40
CA CYS A 290 -6.38 9.90 18.77
C CYS A 290 -6.32 8.78 19.82
N SER A 291 -7.37 7.96 19.90
CA SER A 291 -7.42 6.73 20.70
C SER A 291 -6.73 5.55 19.97
N CYS A 292 -5.66 5.82 19.23
CA CYS A 292 -4.92 4.79 18.48
C CYS A 292 -4.32 3.68 19.35
N ALA A 293 -4.23 3.90 20.67
CA ALA A 293 -3.67 2.92 21.60
C ALA A 293 -4.55 1.67 21.81
N SER A 294 -5.85 1.72 21.46
CA SER A 294 -6.79 0.62 21.74
C SER A 294 -7.11 -0.27 20.52
N VAL A 295 -6.70 0.10 19.29
CA VAL A 295 -7.12 -0.59 18.06
C VAL A 295 -5.97 -1.23 17.30
N CYS A 296 -4.72 -0.90 17.61
CA CYS A 296 -3.57 -1.45 16.90
C CYS A 296 -2.92 -2.59 17.69
N THR A 297 -3.45 -3.80 17.58
CA THR A 297 -2.84 -5.00 18.20
C THR A 297 -1.39 -5.24 17.71
N PRO A 298 -0.97 -4.92 16.47
CA PRO A 298 0.44 -4.89 16.11
C PRO A 298 1.21 -3.70 16.68
N CYS A 299 0.60 -2.51 16.83
CA CYS A 299 1.25 -1.33 17.42
C CYS A 299 1.39 -1.43 18.94
N ALA A 300 0.46 -2.06 19.65
CA ALA A 300 0.58 -2.30 21.09
C ALA A 300 1.71 -3.28 21.47
N LYS A 301 2.25 -4.01 20.49
CA LYS A 301 3.45 -4.86 20.65
C LYS A 301 4.74 -4.22 20.13
N MET A 302 4.66 -3.03 19.54
CA MET A 302 5.81 -2.21 19.22
C MET A 302 5.73 -0.99 20.15
N ASP A 303 6.68 -0.85 21.08
CA ASP A 303 6.84 0.31 21.98
C ASP A 303 7.19 1.59 21.21
N PHE A 304 6.38 1.96 20.22
CA PHE A 304 6.58 3.11 19.34
C PHE A 304 5.46 4.16 19.42
N CYS A 305 4.77 4.24 20.55
CA CYS A 305 4.00 5.44 20.84
C CYS A 305 4.82 6.30 21.81
N PRO A 306 5.33 7.47 21.41
CA PRO A 306 5.96 8.36 22.39
C PRO A 306 4.88 8.73 23.42
N SER A 307 5.10 8.32 24.67
CA SER A 307 4.32 8.78 25.79
C SER A 307 4.33 10.32 25.78
N THR A 308 3.18 10.94 25.61
CA THR A 308 3.01 12.37 25.90
C THR A 308 3.46 12.60 27.34
N PRO A 309 4.35 13.56 27.62
CA PRO A 309 4.64 13.93 28.98
C PRO A 309 3.37 14.48 29.61
N ALA A 310 3.01 13.91 30.77
CA ALA A 310 1.98 14.47 31.63
C ALA A 310 2.48 15.83 32.13
N GLY A 311 1.70 16.88 31.81
CA GLY A 311 1.87 18.25 32.25
C GLY A 311 0.57 18.96 32.06
#